data_3b5b05a5cd4b92365e1c70cab833623a
#
_entry.id   3b5b05a5cd4b92365e1c70cab833623a
#
_cell.length_a   1.000
_cell.length_b   1.000
_cell.length_c   1.000
_cell.angle_alpha   90.00
_cell.angle_beta   90.00
_cell.angle_gamma   90.00
#
_symmetry.space_group_name_H-M   'P 1'
#
loop_
_entity.id
_entity.type
_entity.pdbx_description
1 polymer ?
#
loop_
_entity_poly.entity_id
_entity_poly.type
_entity_poly.pdbx_seq_one_letter_code
_entity_poly.pdbx_strand_id
1 'polypeptide(L)'
;WKPADAEATEQAKALFSRLKSIQEKGTMYGHQDDLMTGHTWWNEPGRSDTKDAVGDYPAVAGFELGELELGHKLSLDSIAFADISDRVRWFHEKGGIITISWHPVNPISSQWPGIKEPNGAGSAWDVEMLSASGENAVRSILPGGENHSMFNSWLNRLAAFFHTFRDKDGN
;
A
#
# COMPACT_ATOMS: atom_id res chain seq x y z
N TRP A 1 -11.89 9.69 -22.11
CA TRP A 1 -11.53 9.77 -20.69
C TRP A 1 -10.05 10.11 -20.56
N LYS A 2 -9.71 10.93 -19.57
CA LYS A 2 -8.32 11.30 -19.27
C LYS A 2 -8.08 11.03 -17.78
N PRO A 3 -6.85 10.63 -17.37
CA PRO A 3 -6.46 10.64 -15.95
C PRO A 3 -6.69 12.03 -15.33
N ALA A 4 -6.93 12.08 -14.03
CA ALA A 4 -7.08 13.35 -13.28
C ALA A 4 -5.76 14.14 -13.27
N ASP A 5 -4.62 13.43 -13.23
CA ASP A 5 -3.30 14.04 -13.32
C ASP A 5 -2.97 14.43 -14.77
N ALA A 6 -2.77 15.73 -15.02
CA ALA A 6 -2.39 16.26 -16.32
C ALA A 6 -0.97 15.82 -16.74
N GLU A 7 -0.09 15.58 -15.76
CA GLU A 7 1.30 15.16 -15.94
C GLU A 7 1.48 13.64 -15.93
N ALA A 8 0.36 12.87 -15.96
CA ALA A 8 0.42 11.41 -15.99
C ALA A 8 1.32 10.91 -17.13
N THR A 9 2.17 9.92 -16.81
CA THR A 9 3.05 9.29 -17.80
C THR A 9 2.25 8.57 -18.89
N GLU A 10 2.87 8.29 -20.03
CA GLU A 10 2.22 7.54 -21.10
C GLU A 10 1.83 6.11 -20.64
N GLN A 11 2.63 5.51 -19.77
CA GLN A 11 2.32 4.21 -19.16
C GLN A 11 1.06 4.29 -18.28
N ALA A 12 0.92 5.32 -17.46
CA ALA A 12 -0.28 5.54 -16.63
C ALA A 12 -1.53 5.77 -17.51
N LYS A 13 -1.39 6.55 -18.59
CA LYS A 13 -2.47 6.76 -19.58
C LYS A 13 -2.84 5.47 -20.30
N ALA A 14 -1.87 4.64 -20.65
CA ALA A 14 -2.09 3.34 -21.29
C ALA A 14 -2.81 2.36 -20.33
N LEU A 15 -2.38 2.30 -19.06
CA LEU A 15 -3.05 1.50 -18.04
C LEU A 15 -4.51 1.95 -17.86
N PHE A 16 -4.75 3.25 -17.72
CA PHE A 16 -6.10 3.79 -17.59
C PHE A 16 -6.99 3.41 -18.78
N SER A 17 -6.47 3.52 -20.01
CA SER A 17 -7.20 3.16 -21.23
C SER A 17 -7.49 1.66 -21.27
N ARG A 18 -6.53 0.81 -20.88
CA ARG A 18 -6.69 -0.65 -20.76
C ARG A 18 -7.79 -1.00 -19.77
N LEU A 19 -7.78 -0.40 -18.57
CA LEU A 19 -8.82 -0.63 -17.56
C LEU A 19 -10.20 -0.28 -18.09
N LYS A 20 -10.34 0.83 -18.80
CA LYS A 20 -11.60 1.22 -19.42
C LYS A 20 -12.07 0.24 -20.50
N SER A 21 -11.17 -0.28 -21.31
CA SER A 21 -11.55 -1.28 -22.34
C SER A 21 -11.96 -2.63 -21.76
N ILE A 22 -11.41 -3.01 -20.61
CA ILE A 22 -11.76 -4.24 -19.90
C ILE A 22 -13.15 -4.09 -19.25
N GLN A 23 -13.44 -2.92 -18.69
CA GLN A 23 -14.73 -2.63 -18.05
C GLN A 23 -15.94 -2.93 -18.96
N GLU A 24 -15.79 -2.78 -20.27
CA GLU A 24 -16.83 -3.08 -21.25
C GLU A 24 -16.98 -4.60 -21.53
N LYS A 25 -15.99 -5.41 -21.15
CA LYS A 25 -15.91 -6.84 -21.50
C LYS A 25 -16.15 -7.77 -20.33
N GLY A 26 -15.96 -7.29 -19.10
CA GLY A 26 -16.11 -8.12 -17.92
C GLY A 26 -15.56 -7.48 -16.66
N THR A 27 -15.45 -8.29 -15.61
CA THR A 27 -14.93 -7.90 -14.30
C THR A 27 -13.64 -8.66 -14.05
N MET A 28 -12.61 -7.94 -13.59
CA MET A 28 -11.36 -8.55 -13.11
C MET A 28 -11.54 -8.98 -11.66
N TYR A 29 -11.16 -10.21 -11.37
CA TYR A 29 -11.06 -10.68 -9.99
C TYR A 29 -9.75 -10.14 -9.38
N GLY A 30 -9.86 -9.59 -8.17
CA GLY A 30 -8.73 -9.11 -7.38
C GLY A 30 -8.71 -9.72 -5.99
N HIS A 31 -7.50 -9.90 -5.42
CA HIS A 31 -7.33 -10.41 -4.08
C HIS A 31 -6.22 -9.65 -3.34
N GLN A 32 -6.51 -9.20 -2.12
CA GLN A 32 -5.55 -8.51 -1.27
C GLN A 32 -4.56 -9.51 -0.69
N ASP A 33 -3.28 -9.18 -0.75
CA ASP A 33 -2.15 -9.97 -0.22
C ASP A 33 -2.06 -11.43 -0.71
N ASP A 34 -2.79 -11.79 -1.76
CA ASP A 34 -2.84 -13.13 -2.35
C ASP A 34 -1.47 -13.68 -2.81
N LEU A 35 -0.50 -12.82 -2.99
CA LEU A 35 0.86 -13.19 -3.37
C LEU A 35 1.87 -13.15 -2.21
N MET A 36 1.40 -12.76 -1.02
CA MET A 36 2.23 -12.60 0.17
C MET A 36 1.84 -13.58 1.27
N THR A 37 0.53 -13.77 1.47
CA THR A 37 -0.02 -14.65 2.52
C THR A 37 -1.22 -15.41 1.99
N GLY A 38 -1.49 -16.58 2.53
CA GLY A 38 -2.66 -17.38 2.18
C GLY A 38 -3.06 -18.36 3.26
N HIS A 39 -4.02 -19.19 2.94
CA HIS A 39 -4.54 -20.20 3.85
C HIS A 39 -3.49 -21.26 4.15
N THR A 40 -2.72 -21.36 5.04
CA THR A 40 -1.68 -22.35 5.38
C THR A 40 -0.27 -22.05 4.86
N TRP A 41 -0.04 -20.88 4.27
CA TRP A 41 1.29 -20.49 3.81
C TRP A 41 1.54 -18.99 4.05
N TRP A 42 2.79 -18.59 4.12
CA TRP A 42 3.21 -17.24 4.40
C TRP A 42 4.54 -16.94 3.68
N ASN A 43 4.57 -15.85 2.92
CA ASN A 43 5.72 -15.34 2.17
C ASN A 43 6.44 -16.38 1.30
N GLU A 44 5.68 -17.28 0.66
CA GLU A 44 6.22 -18.28 -0.27
C GLU A 44 6.16 -17.77 -1.71
N PRO A 45 7.31 -17.64 -2.40
CA PRO A 45 7.34 -17.18 -3.78
C PRO A 45 6.52 -18.05 -4.73
N GLY A 46 5.65 -17.40 -5.54
CA GLY A 46 4.84 -18.06 -6.55
C GLY A 46 3.59 -18.78 -6.04
N ARG A 47 3.31 -18.70 -4.72
CA ARG A 47 2.04 -19.15 -4.14
C ARG A 47 0.95 -18.10 -4.32
N SER A 48 -0.27 -18.56 -4.35
CA SER A 48 -1.50 -17.77 -4.40
C SER A 48 -2.68 -18.69 -4.11
N ASP A 49 -3.53 -18.33 -3.16
CA ASP A 49 -4.74 -19.10 -2.87
C ASP A 49 -5.71 -19.07 -4.06
N THR A 50 -5.76 -17.96 -4.81
CA THR A 50 -6.53 -17.88 -6.05
C THR A 50 -6.03 -18.90 -7.06
N LYS A 51 -4.72 -18.97 -7.29
CA LYS A 51 -4.14 -19.93 -8.21
C LYS A 51 -4.35 -21.37 -7.77
N ASP A 52 -4.24 -21.65 -6.48
CA ASP A 52 -4.49 -23.00 -5.95
C ASP A 52 -5.96 -23.41 -6.15
N ALA A 53 -6.89 -22.45 -6.12
CA ALA A 53 -8.32 -22.73 -6.30
C ALA A 53 -8.75 -22.85 -7.76
N VAL A 54 -8.21 -22.03 -8.66
CA VAL A 54 -8.71 -21.92 -10.05
C VAL A 54 -7.66 -22.17 -11.13
N GLY A 55 -6.41 -22.40 -10.75
CA GLY A 55 -5.31 -22.71 -11.69
C GLY A 55 -4.59 -21.48 -12.25
N ASP A 56 -5.01 -20.27 -11.91
CA ASP A 56 -4.39 -19.03 -12.38
C ASP A 56 -4.36 -17.95 -11.29
N TYR A 57 -3.47 -16.98 -11.43
CA TYR A 57 -3.36 -15.85 -10.52
C TYR A 57 -4.55 -14.89 -10.65
N PRO A 58 -4.86 -14.08 -9.61
CA PRO A 58 -5.84 -13.01 -9.77
C PRO A 58 -5.37 -12.01 -10.84
N ALA A 59 -6.30 -11.34 -11.48
CA ALA A 59 -5.98 -10.28 -12.44
C ALA A 59 -5.45 -9.01 -11.75
N VAL A 60 -5.84 -8.80 -10.50
CA VAL A 60 -5.43 -7.67 -9.65
C VAL A 60 -4.91 -8.22 -8.33
N ALA A 61 -3.70 -7.85 -7.94
CA ALA A 61 -3.15 -8.18 -6.63
C ALA A 61 -2.97 -6.90 -5.80
N GLY A 62 -3.48 -6.93 -4.57
CA GLY A 62 -3.26 -5.89 -3.57
C GLY A 62 -2.04 -6.19 -2.72
N PHE A 63 -1.36 -5.14 -2.25
CA PHE A 63 -0.23 -5.24 -1.33
C PHE A 63 -0.36 -4.20 -0.22
N GLU A 64 -0.02 -4.59 1.00
CA GLU A 64 -0.14 -3.75 2.18
C GLU A 64 1.20 -3.12 2.58
N LEU A 65 1.18 -1.80 2.85
CA LEU A 65 2.37 -1.04 3.24
C LEU A 65 2.30 -0.46 4.67
N GLY A 66 1.37 -0.91 5.50
CA GLY A 66 1.30 -0.47 6.91
C GLY A 66 2.64 -0.67 7.63
N GLU A 67 3.01 0.29 8.47
CA GLU A 67 4.27 0.40 9.21
C GLU A 67 5.51 0.84 8.41
N LEU A 68 5.40 0.97 7.08
CA LEU A 68 6.46 1.58 6.27
C LEU A 68 6.75 3.02 6.73
N GLU A 69 5.72 3.75 7.09
CA GLU A 69 5.81 5.13 7.59
C GLU A 69 6.63 5.25 8.87
N LEU A 70 6.70 4.21 9.67
CA LEU A 70 7.52 4.16 10.89
C LEU A 70 8.99 3.85 10.61
N GLY A 71 9.32 3.47 9.36
CA GLY A 71 10.67 3.05 8.97
C GLY A 71 11.01 1.63 9.39
N HIS A 72 10.00 0.81 9.66
CA HIS A 72 10.20 -0.61 9.91
C HIS A 72 10.68 -1.34 8.65
N LYS A 73 11.27 -2.51 8.83
CA LYS A 73 11.69 -3.38 7.72
C LYS A 73 10.61 -4.35 7.27
N LEU A 74 9.64 -4.58 8.13
CA LEU A 74 8.51 -5.48 7.94
C LEU A 74 7.21 -4.68 7.94
N SER A 75 6.24 -5.12 7.14
CA SER A 75 4.88 -4.60 7.16
C SER A 75 4.14 -5.05 8.42
N LEU A 76 2.95 -4.52 8.61
CA LEU A 76 2.05 -4.92 9.70
C LEU A 76 1.73 -6.44 9.66
N ASP A 77 1.83 -7.08 8.51
CA ASP A 77 1.68 -8.53 8.32
C ASP A 77 3.00 -9.30 8.48
N SER A 78 4.02 -8.63 9.00
CA SER A 78 5.37 -9.18 9.20
C SER A 78 6.09 -9.60 7.91
N ILE A 79 5.68 -9.08 6.76
CA ILE A 79 6.33 -9.31 5.45
C ILE A 79 7.41 -8.25 5.25
N ALA A 80 8.59 -8.68 4.80
CA ALA A 80 9.65 -7.74 4.46
C ALA A 80 9.27 -6.86 3.26
N PHE A 81 9.45 -5.55 3.38
CA PHE A 81 9.15 -4.61 2.28
C PHE A 81 9.97 -4.91 1.01
N ALA A 82 11.16 -5.50 1.15
CA ALA A 82 11.94 -5.96 0.01
C ALA A 82 11.21 -7.08 -0.76
N ASP A 83 10.60 -8.04 -0.04
CA ASP A 83 9.84 -9.12 -0.65
C ASP A 83 8.57 -8.60 -1.33
N ILE A 84 7.90 -7.60 -0.74
CA ILE A 84 6.76 -6.92 -1.37
C ILE A 84 7.21 -6.28 -2.68
N SER A 85 8.31 -5.54 -2.68
CA SER A 85 8.84 -4.89 -3.88
C SER A 85 9.17 -5.91 -4.99
N ASP A 86 9.82 -7.02 -4.63
CA ASP A 86 10.14 -8.09 -5.59
C ASP A 86 8.87 -8.72 -6.17
N ARG A 87 7.86 -8.92 -5.34
CA ARG A 87 6.60 -9.54 -5.75
C ARG A 87 5.78 -8.62 -6.65
N VAL A 88 5.76 -7.31 -6.34
CA VAL A 88 5.13 -6.28 -7.18
C VAL A 88 5.74 -6.29 -8.58
N ARG A 89 7.08 -6.23 -8.69
CA ARG A 89 7.77 -6.28 -10.00
C ARG A 89 7.48 -7.57 -10.75
N TRP A 90 7.61 -8.71 -10.09
CA TRP A 90 7.33 -10.01 -10.69
C TRP A 90 5.89 -10.11 -11.21
N PHE A 91 4.89 -9.62 -10.47
CA PHE A 91 3.50 -9.69 -10.88
C PHE A 91 3.21 -8.70 -12.02
N HIS A 92 3.82 -7.54 -12.00
CA HIS A 92 3.76 -6.57 -13.10
C HIS A 92 4.31 -7.17 -14.41
N GLU A 93 5.47 -7.84 -14.36
CA GLU A 93 6.07 -8.50 -15.54
C GLU A 93 5.16 -9.59 -16.13
N LYS A 94 4.31 -10.19 -15.33
CA LYS A 94 3.26 -11.13 -15.80
C LYS A 94 2.03 -10.42 -16.40
N GLY A 95 2.00 -9.12 -16.39
CA GLY A 95 0.88 -8.32 -16.89
C GLY A 95 -0.26 -8.14 -15.89
N GLY A 96 -0.06 -8.50 -14.62
CA GLY A 96 -1.00 -8.27 -13.53
C GLY A 96 -1.16 -6.78 -13.21
N ILE A 97 -2.30 -6.44 -12.65
CA ILE A 97 -2.60 -5.09 -12.15
C ILE A 97 -2.36 -5.06 -10.66
N ILE A 98 -1.70 -4.01 -10.20
CA ILE A 98 -1.30 -3.84 -8.81
C ILE A 98 -2.15 -2.76 -8.16
N THR A 99 -2.61 -3.03 -6.96
CA THR A 99 -3.15 -2.04 -6.04
C THR A 99 -2.32 -2.02 -4.76
N ILE A 100 -2.17 -0.85 -4.19
CA ILE A 100 -1.43 -0.66 -2.93
C ILE A 100 -2.41 -0.12 -1.89
N SER A 101 -2.43 -0.75 -0.74
CA SER A 101 -3.07 -0.24 0.46
C SER A 101 -2.02 0.24 1.46
N TRP A 102 -2.41 1.18 2.26
CA TRP A 102 -1.62 1.68 3.38
C TRP A 102 -2.55 1.94 4.56
N HIS A 103 -2.36 1.18 5.61
CA HIS A 103 -3.03 1.37 6.89
C HIS A 103 -2.08 2.11 7.84
N PRO A 104 -2.08 3.45 7.84
CA PRO A 104 -1.20 4.21 8.71
C PRO A 104 -1.57 4.01 10.18
N VAL A 105 -0.58 4.10 11.04
CA VAL A 105 -0.84 4.24 12.48
C VAL A 105 -1.47 5.61 12.76
N ASN A 106 -2.16 5.73 13.89
CA ASN A 106 -2.71 7.01 14.30
C ASN A 106 -1.56 8.02 14.57
N PRO A 107 -1.53 9.16 13.87
CA PRO A 107 -0.45 10.13 13.99
C PRO A 107 -0.31 10.71 15.40
N ILE A 108 -1.37 10.69 16.20
CA ILE A 108 -1.35 11.19 17.58
C ILE A 108 -0.71 10.14 18.50
N SER A 109 -1.19 8.89 18.43
CA SER A 109 -0.70 7.81 19.29
C SER A 109 0.72 7.39 18.99
N SER A 110 1.19 7.54 17.75
CA SER A 110 2.56 7.21 17.36
C SER A 110 3.64 8.01 18.12
N GLN A 111 3.26 9.13 18.73
CA GLN A 111 4.15 10.01 19.50
C GLN A 111 4.10 9.73 21.01
N TRP A 112 3.23 8.85 21.50
CA TRP A 112 3.10 8.62 22.93
C TRP A 112 4.24 7.76 23.48
N PRO A 113 4.98 8.27 24.50
CA PRO A 113 6.00 7.48 25.16
C PRO A 113 5.39 6.22 25.79
N GLY A 114 5.91 5.06 25.47
CA GLY A 114 5.48 3.79 26.04
C GLY A 114 4.54 2.94 25.20
N ILE A 115 4.07 3.43 24.06
CA ILE A 115 3.45 2.56 23.07
C ILE A 115 4.58 1.81 22.35
N LYS A 116 4.77 0.55 22.72
CA LYS A 116 5.91 -0.27 22.27
C LYS A 116 5.61 -1.18 21.09
N GLU A 117 4.38 -1.19 20.63
CA GLU A 117 3.98 -2.22 19.68
C GLU A 117 3.27 -1.65 18.48
N PRO A 118 3.43 -2.25 17.31
CA PRO A 118 2.60 -1.99 16.15
C PRO A 118 1.11 -1.98 16.50
N ASN A 119 0.69 -2.94 17.30
CA ASN A 119 -0.69 -3.07 17.77
C ASN A 119 -1.06 -2.08 18.90
N GLY A 120 -0.09 -1.37 19.47
CA GLY A 120 -0.30 -0.40 20.56
C GLY A 120 -0.38 1.05 20.09
N ALA A 121 0.07 1.34 18.86
CA ALA A 121 0.08 2.69 18.33
C ALA A 121 -1.32 3.22 17.95
N GLY A 122 -2.36 2.43 18.09
CA GLY A 122 -3.70 2.77 17.65
C GLY A 122 -3.82 2.85 16.13
N SER A 123 -4.93 2.39 15.61
CA SER A 123 -5.27 2.54 14.20
C SER A 123 -5.60 4.00 13.90
N ALA A 124 -5.37 4.45 12.65
CA ALA A 124 -5.88 5.73 12.16
C ALA A 124 -7.42 5.86 12.29
N TRP A 125 -8.12 4.76 12.53
CA TRP A 125 -9.56 4.71 12.82
C TRP A 125 -9.94 5.25 14.21
N ASP A 126 -8.99 5.38 15.13
CA ASP A 126 -9.26 5.94 16.46
C ASP A 126 -9.35 7.46 16.36
N VAL A 127 -10.52 7.94 15.95
CA VAL A 127 -10.80 9.36 15.74
C VAL A 127 -11.08 10.14 17.04
N GLU A 128 -11.28 9.45 18.16
CA GLU A 128 -11.57 10.07 19.46
C GLU A 128 -10.30 10.56 20.14
N MET A 129 -9.15 10.04 19.74
CA MET A 129 -7.86 10.47 20.28
C MET A 129 -7.56 11.92 19.87
N LEU A 130 -7.19 12.73 20.85
CA LEU A 130 -6.82 14.13 20.63
C LEU A 130 -5.34 14.36 20.87
N SER A 131 -4.73 15.21 20.06
CA SER A 131 -3.36 15.71 20.26
C SER A 131 -3.24 16.58 21.50
N ALA A 132 -2.03 16.99 21.86
CA ALA A 132 -1.78 17.91 22.96
C ALA A 132 -2.46 19.27 22.76
N SER A 133 -2.65 19.71 21.52
CA SER A 133 -3.38 20.91 21.15
C SER A 133 -4.92 20.73 21.07
N GLY A 134 -5.42 19.50 21.30
CA GLY A 134 -6.84 19.17 21.21
C GLY A 134 -7.34 18.91 19.80
N GLU A 135 -6.45 18.66 18.84
CA GLU A 135 -6.81 18.31 17.47
C GLU A 135 -7.04 16.80 17.34
N ASN A 136 -8.02 16.38 16.54
CA ASN A 136 -8.14 14.97 16.16
C ASN A 136 -7.06 14.60 15.11
N ALA A 137 -6.91 13.28 14.84
CA ALA A 137 -5.88 12.76 13.96
C ALA A 137 -5.88 13.44 12.58
N VAL A 138 -7.04 13.57 11.96
CA VAL A 138 -7.16 14.17 10.61
C VAL A 138 -6.77 15.65 10.64
N ARG A 139 -7.26 16.40 11.62
CA ARG A 139 -6.95 17.84 11.72
C ARG A 139 -5.48 18.09 12.01
N SER A 140 -4.87 17.22 12.82
CA SER A 140 -3.46 17.36 13.20
C SER A 140 -2.48 17.19 12.03
N ILE A 141 -2.86 16.50 10.96
CA ILE A 141 -2.00 16.30 9.79
C ILE A 141 -2.19 17.32 8.67
N LEU A 142 -3.23 18.16 8.74
CA LEU A 142 -3.45 19.22 7.75
C LEU A 142 -2.38 20.32 7.86
N PRO A 143 -2.20 21.15 6.81
CA PRO A 143 -1.30 22.31 6.88
C PRO A 143 -1.57 23.18 8.10
N GLY A 144 -0.55 23.36 8.95
CA GLY A 144 -0.64 24.09 10.21
C GLY A 144 -1.01 23.23 11.42
N GLY A 145 -1.40 21.97 11.24
CA GLY A 145 -1.65 21.01 12.32
C GLY A 145 -0.37 20.51 12.97
N GLU A 146 -0.48 20.07 14.22
CA GLU A 146 0.65 19.65 15.07
C GLU A 146 1.49 18.51 14.45
N ASN A 147 0.84 17.58 13.75
CA ASN A 147 1.48 16.39 13.16
C ASN A 147 1.72 16.52 11.64
N HIS A 148 1.49 17.69 11.04
CA HIS A 148 1.65 17.91 9.60
C HIS A 148 3.06 17.55 9.09
N SER A 149 4.10 17.99 9.76
CA SER A 149 5.49 17.73 9.37
C SER A 149 5.84 16.23 9.44
N MET A 150 5.39 15.57 10.49
CA MET A 150 5.57 14.13 10.65
C MET A 150 4.85 13.36 9.54
N PHE A 151 3.59 13.69 9.27
CA PHE A 151 2.81 13.04 8.22
C PHE A 151 3.45 13.23 6.83
N ASN A 152 3.98 14.42 6.54
CA ASN A 152 4.75 14.63 5.32
C ASN A 152 6.01 13.74 5.23
N SER A 153 6.66 13.49 6.37
CA SER A 153 7.80 12.55 6.39
C SER A 153 7.37 11.12 6.09
N TRP A 154 6.19 10.71 6.52
CA TRP A 154 5.57 9.41 6.19
C TRP A 154 5.28 9.30 4.69
N LEU A 155 4.64 10.31 4.11
CA LEU A 155 4.37 10.35 2.67
C LEU A 155 5.67 10.29 1.84
N ASN A 156 6.73 10.96 2.30
CA ASN A 156 8.03 10.89 1.63
C ASN A 156 8.64 9.48 1.67
N ARG A 157 8.45 8.72 2.76
CA ARG A 157 8.88 7.31 2.82
C ARG A 157 8.12 6.43 1.86
N LEU A 158 6.78 6.61 1.79
CA LEU A 158 5.94 5.90 0.82
C LEU A 158 6.39 6.21 -0.61
N ALA A 159 6.57 7.49 -0.94
CA ALA A 159 7.03 7.91 -2.25
C ALA A 159 8.41 7.31 -2.60
N ALA A 160 9.35 7.31 -1.65
CA ALA A 160 10.65 6.68 -1.83
C ALA A 160 10.54 5.16 -2.06
N PHE A 161 9.64 4.50 -1.37
CA PHE A 161 9.41 3.07 -1.55
C PHE A 161 8.80 2.76 -2.92
N PHE A 162 7.88 3.57 -3.42
CA PHE A 162 7.32 3.38 -4.77
C PHE A 162 8.38 3.41 -5.87
N HIS A 163 9.49 4.13 -5.68
CA HIS A 163 10.61 4.08 -6.62
C HIS A 163 11.31 2.70 -6.67
N THR A 164 11.11 1.83 -5.70
CA THR A 164 11.64 0.46 -5.74
C THR A 164 10.84 -0.45 -6.67
N PHE A 165 9.64 -0.05 -7.08
CA PHE A 165 8.79 -0.82 -8.00
C PHE A 165 9.20 -0.69 -9.47
N ARG A 166 10.13 0.21 -9.77
CA ARG A 166 10.60 0.37 -11.14
C ARG A 166 11.13 -0.92 -11.71
N ASP A 167 10.74 -1.18 -12.94
CA ASP A 167 11.28 -2.30 -13.71
C ASP A 167 12.75 -2.02 -14.14
N LYS A 168 13.36 -3.00 -14.85
CA LYS A 168 14.73 -2.88 -15.36
C LYS A 168 14.94 -1.73 -16.35
N ASP A 169 13.85 -1.21 -16.94
CA ASP A 169 13.86 -0.10 -17.91
C ASP A 169 13.58 1.24 -17.21
N GLY A 170 13.38 1.22 -15.87
CA GLY A 170 13.18 2.41 -15.04
C GLY A 170 11.74 2.96 -15.04
N ASN A 171 10.78 2.17 -15.56
CA ASN A 171 9.37 2.52 -15.59
C ASN A 171 8.70 2.16 -14.26
#